data_0f72a380a8dda8b2d14aff1e4fea8eef
#
_entry.id   0f72a380a8dda8b2d14aff1e4fea8eef
#
_cell.length_a   1.000
_cell.length_b   1.000
_cell.length_c   1.000
_cell.angle_alpha   90.00
_cell.angle_beta   90.00
_cell.angle_gamma   90.00
#
_symmetry.space_group_name_H-M   'P 1'
#
loop_
_entity.id
_entity.type
_entity.pdbx_description
1 polymer ?
#
loop_
_entity_poly.entity_id
_entity_poly.type
_entity_poly.pdbx_seq_one_letter_code
_entity_poly.pdbx_strand_id
1 'polypeptide(L)'
;MRSMSVLASAIFALALVGSAFAQTASMPAGVKVANGMFTDAKGMTLYTFDNDKEPNKSACAGNCLNNWPVLKAEASDKDMGDWKVITRDDGSKQWAYKGKPIYYFAMDKAPGDKVGDGRGMVWHIAKL
;
A
#
# COMPACT_ATOMS: atom_id res chain seq x y z
N MET A 1 -17.12 12.25 70.84
CA MET A 1 -17.91 12.30 70.06
C MET A 1 -17.72 12.78 68.65
N ARG A 2 -17.46 12.83 67.75
CA ARG A 2 -17.55 13.20 66.39
C ARG A 2 -16.65 12.40 65.59
N SER A 3 -17.05 11.31 65.09
CA SER A 3 -16.39 10.63 64.01
C SER A 3 -16.63 11.38 62.72
N MET A 4 -15.60 11.92 62.22
CA MET A 4 -15.60 12.50 60.90
C MET A 4 -15.16 11.42 59.94
N SER A 5 -16.12 10.88 59.26
CA SER A 5 -15.84 10.00 58.14
C SER A 5 -15.42 10.83 56.97
N VAL A 6 -14.16 10.80 56.69
CA VAL A 6 -13.67 11.37 55.45
C VAL A 6 -13.87 10.33 54.34
N LEU A 7 -14.84 10.56 53.58
CA LEU A 7 -15.00 9.82 52.31
C LEU A 7 -13.97 10.32 51.34
N ALA A 8 -12.92 9.57 51.20
CA ALA A 8 -12.01 9.78 50.11
C ALA A 8 -12.66 9.23 48.84
N SER A 9 -13.19 10.12 48.07
CA SER A 9 -13.61 9.77 46.71
C SER A 9 -12.39 9.58 45.87
N ALA A 10 -12.03 8.34 45.66
CA ALA A 10 -11.04 8.03 44.67
C ALA A 10 -11.66 8.25 43.29
N ILE A 11 -11.33 9.34 42.68
CA ILE A 11 -11.67 9.55 41.30
C ILE A 11 -10.70 8.74 40.47
N PHE A 12 -11.15 7.62 40.01
CA PHE A 12 -10.46 6.94 38.94
C PHE A 12 -10.70 7.70 37.66
N ALA A 13 -9.80 8.61 37.37
CA ALA A 13 -9.68 9.04 36.01
C ALA A 13 -9.13 7.87 35.21
N LEU A 14 -9.98 7.09 34.65
CA LEU A 14 -9.58 6.20 33.60
C LEU A 14 -9.16 7.07 32.42
N ALA A 15 -7.90 7.40 32.39
CA ALA A 15 -7.33 7.87 31.15
C ALA A 15 -7.41 6.68 30.20
N LEU A 16 -8.46 6.62 29.46
CA LEU A 16 -8.44 5.94 28.20
C LEU A 16 -7.40 6.68 27.39
N VAL A 17 -6.18 6.26 27.53
CA VAL A 17 -5.24 6.44 26.46
C VAL A 17 -5.89 5.68 25.33
N GLY A 18 -6.69 6.40 24.54
CA GLY A 18 -6.99 5.91 23.22
C GLY A 18 -5.64 5.61 22.65
N SER A 19 -5.28 4.35 22.63
CA SER A 19 -4.19 3.91 21.83
C SER A 19 -4.47 4.53 20.49
N ALA A 20 -3.72 5.57 20.19
CA ALA A 20 -3.53 5.94 18.82
C ALA A 20 -2.86 4.73 18.19
N PHE A 21 -3.64 3.73 17.88
CA PHE A 21 -3.25 2.83 16.86
C PHE A 21 -3.07 3.73 15.65
N ALA A 22 -1.83 4.03 15.35
CA ALA A 22 -1.50 4.28 13.99
C ALA A 22 -2.24 3.18 13.24
N GLN A 23 -3.37 3.53 12.68
CA GLN A 23 -4.05 2.58 11.83
C GLN A 23 -3.05 2.27 10.76
N THR A 24 -2.43 1.11 10.87
CA THR A 24 -1.80 0.51 9.73
C THR A 24 -2.88 0.54 8.66
N ALA A 25 -2.71 1.46 7.71
CA ALA A 25 -3.56 1.48 6.55
C ALA A 25 -3.63 0.04 6.05
N SER A 26 -4.82 -0.47 5.87
CA SER A 26 -4.99 -1.83 5.36
C SER A 26 -4.25 -1.95 4.04
N MET A 27 -3.35 -2.90 3.96
CA MET A 27 -2.56 -3.18 2.76
C MET A 27 -2.68 -4.65 2.40
N PRO A 28 -2.58 -4.99 1.11
CA PRO A 28 -2.47 -6.40 0.72
C PRO A 28 -1.33 -7.09 1.48
N ALA A 29 -1.52 -8.37 1.81
CA ALA A 29 -0.54 -9.14 2.58
C ALA A 29 0.84 -9.18 1.92
N GLY A 30 0.91 -9.05 0.60
CA GLY A 30 2.15 -9.03 -0.17
C GLY A 30 2.80 -7.65 -0.32
N VAL A 31 2.33 -6.63 0.39
CA VAL A 31 2.83 -5.26 0.28
C VAL A 31 3.38 -4.79 1.62
N LYS A 32 4.52 -4.11 1.56
CA LYS A 32 5.17 -3.50 2.72
C LYS A 32 5.52 -2.06 2.42
N VAL A 33 5.73 -1.28 3.48
CA VAL A 33 6.23 0.10 3.39
C VAL A 33 7.61 0.14 4.03
N ALA A 34 8.57 0.69 3.31
CA ALA A 34 9.92 0.95 3.80
C ALA A 34 10.31 2.36 3.38
N ASN A 35 10.64 3.22 4.34
CA ASN A 35 11.02 4.62 4.08
C ASN A 35 9.98 5.39 3.23
N GLY A 36 8.69 5.15 3.47
CA GLY A 36 7.60 5.79 2.74
C GLY A 36 7.36 5.22 1.33
N MET A 37 8.12 4.22 0.92
CA MET A 37 8.02 3.58 -0.39
C MET A 37 7.40 2.20 -0.26
N PHE A 38 6.64 1.79 -1.27
CA PHE A 38 6.06 0.46 -1.30
C PHE A 38 7.03 -0.56 -1.88
N THR A 39 7.06 -1.71 -1.23
CA THR A 39 7.74 -2.91 -1.74
C THR A 39 6.79 -4.10 -1.64
N ASP A 40 7.13 -5.19 -2.30
CA ASP A 40 6.46 -6.45 -2.03
C ASP A 40 7.03 -7.10 -0.75
N ALA A 41 6.50 -8.28 -0.40
CA ALA A 41 6.91 -9.00 0.81
C ALA A 41 8.39 -9.39 0.81
N LYS A 42 9.00 -9.47 -0.36
CA LYS A 42 10.42 -9.81 -0.54
C LYS A 42 11.33 -8.58 -0.58
N GLY A 43 10.75 -7.37 -0.49
CA GLY A 43 11.50 -6.13 -0.55
C GLY A 43 11.73 -5.59 -1.97
N MET A 44 11.09 -6.17 -2.97
CA MET A 44 11.18 -5.68 -4.34
C MET A 44 10.38 -4.39 -4.50
N THR A 45 10.99 -3.38 -5.09
CA THR A 45 10.40 -2.05 -5.26
C THR A 45 9.18 -2.10 -6.18
N LEU A 46 8.15 -1.37 -5.81
CA LEU A 46 6.92 -1.22 -6.59
C LEU A 46 6.88 0.17 -7.23
N TYR A 47 6.21 0.26 -8.39
CA TYR A 47 6.22 1.44 -9.25
C TYR A 47 4.84 1.83 -9.70
N THR A 48 4.70 3.12 -10.04
CA THR A 48 3.53 3.68 -10.73
C THR A 48 3.94 4.21 -12.11
N PHE A 49 2.95 4.34 -12.98
CA PHE A 49 3.12 4.78 -14.37
C PHE A 49 2.30 6.03 -14.64
N ASP A 50 2.95 7.12 -15.03
CA ASP A 50 2.27 8.41 -15.26
C ASP A 50 1.24 8.38 -16.39
N ASN A 51 1.40 7.47 -17.36
CA ASN A 51 0.45 7.32 -18.44
C ASN A 51 -0.83 6.58 -18.01
N ASP A 52 -0.89 6.05 -16.80
CA ASP A 52 -2.12 5.55 -16.18
C ASP A 52 -2.93 6.75 -15.66
N LYS A 53 -3.58 7.46 -16.58
CA LYS A 53 -4.27 8.71 -16.30
C LYS A 53 -5.70 8.54 -15.81
N GLU A 54 -6.30 7.39 -16.10
CA GLU A 54 -7.63 7.07 -15.63
C GLU A 54 -7.54 6.25 -14.34
N PRO A 55 -8.27 6.64 -13.28
CA PRO A 55 -8.26 5.87 -12.04
C PRO A 55 -8.66 4.41 -12.29
N ASN A 56 -7.92 3.49 -11.66
CA ASN A 56 -8.20 2.05 -11.70
C ASN A 56 -8.11 1.44 -13.10
N LYS A 57 -7.35 2.06 -13.99
CA LYS A 57 -7.14 1.53 -15.34
C LYS A 57 -5.67 1.59 -15.73
N SER A 58 -5.15 0.48 -16.24
CA SER A 58 -3.76 0.37 -16.69
C SER A 58 -3.64 0.68 -18.16
N ALA A 59 -2.66 1.51 -18.50
CA ALA A 59 -2.25 1.79 -19.88
C ALA A 59 -1.05 0.96 -20.32
N CYS A 60 -0.44 0.19 -19.41
CA CYS A 60 0.69 -0.68 -19.70
C CYS A 60 0.18 -2.07 -20.07
N ALA A 61 0.26 -2.43 -21.33
CA ALA A 61 -0.23 -3.70 -21.85
C ALA A 61 0.73 -4.27 -22.90
N GLY A 62 0.60 -5.55 -23.23
CA GLY A 62 1.43 -6.19 -24.24
C GLY A 62 2.92 -6.16 -23.86
N ASN A 63 3.75 -5.65 -24.76
CA ASN A 63 5.20 -5.60 -24.54
C ASN A 63 5.63 -4.76 -23.36
N CYS A 64 4.83 -3.77 -22.94
CA CYS A 64 5.08 -2.99 -21.74
C CYS A 64 5.23 -3.88 -20.51
N LEU A 65 4.44 -4.94 -20.42
CA LEU A 65 4.45 -5.86 -19.28
C LEU A 65 5.71 -6.72 -19.21
N ASN A 66 6.48 -6.82 -20.29
CA ASN A 66 7.75 -7.54 -20.26
C ASN A 66 8.79 -6.83 -19.37
N ASN A 67 8.76 -5.51 -19.37
CA ASN A 67 9.64 -4.71 -18.52
C ASN A 67 8.98 -4.30 -17.21
N TRP A 68 7.65 -4.19 -17.20
CA TRP A 68 6.89 -3.72 -16.06
C TRP A 68 5.79 -4.72 -15.68
N PRO A 69 6.16 -5.86 -15.08
CA PRO A 69 5.17 -6.83 -14.61
C PRO A 69 4.22 -6.21 -13.59
N VAL A 70 2.97 -6.62 -13.62
CA VAL A 70 1.98 -6.09 -12.69
C VAL A 70 2.16 -6.67 -11.29
N LEU A 71 1.79 -5.90 -10.28
CA LEU A 71 1.56 -6.45 -8.94
C LEU A 71 0.24 -7.21 -8.99
N LYS A 72 0.35 -8.52 -9.12
CA LYS A 72 -0.79 -9.39 -9.36
C LYS A 72 -1.68 -9.50 -8.12
N ALA A 73 -2.99 -9.40 -8.32
CA ALA A 73 -3.97 -9.76 -7.32
C ALA A 73 -4.57 -11.13 -7.66
N GLU A 74 -4.92 -11.89 -6.62
CA GLU A 74 -5.59 -13.17 -6.76
C GLU A 74 -7.10 -12.98 -6.95
N ALA A 75 -7.78 -13.99 -7.49
CA ALA A 75 -9.22 -13.92 -7.71
C ALA A 75 -10.01 -13.75 -6.40
N SER A 76 -9.47 -14.23 -5.29
CA SER A 76 -10.08 -14.11 -3.96
C SER A 76 -9.75 -12.80 -3.25
N ASP A 77 -8.82 -12.00 -3.78
CA ASP A 77 -8.45 -10.74 -3.18
C ASP A 77 -9.58 -9.73 -3.30
N LYS A 78 -9.70 -8.90 -2.28
CA LYS A 78 -10.75 -7.86 -2.20
C LYS A 78 -10.12 -6.52 -1.93
N ASP A 79 -10.82 -5.47 -2.32
CA ASP A 79 -10.44 -4.11 -2.01
C ASP A 79 -10.22 -3.93 -0.51
N MET A 80 -9.21 -3.15 -0.14
CA MET A 80 -8.93 -2.82 1.24
C MET A 80 -8.33 -1.41 1.35
N GLY A 81 -9.04 -0.52 2.05
CA GLY A 81 -8.61 0.86 2.22
C GLY A 81 -8.38 1.55 0.87
N ASP A 82 -7.18 2.10 0.69
CA ASP A 82 -6.79 2.77 -0.56
C ASP A 82 -6.36 1.80 -1.66
N TRP A 83 -6.34 0.51 -1.37
CA TRP A 83 -5.95 -0.54 -2.30
C TRP A 83 -7.17 -1.17 -2.95
N LYS A 84 -7.15 -1.25 -4.26
CA LYS A 84 -8.23 -1.86 -5.05
C LYS A 84 -7.69 -2.94 -5.98
N VAL A 85 -8.52 -3.97 -6.17
CA VAL A 85 -8.26 -4.99 -7.19
C VAL A 85 -8.91 -4.51 -8.48
N ILE A 86 -8.11 -4.26 -9.50
CA ILE A 86 -8.62 -3.90 -10.82
C ILE A 86 -8.56 -5.09 -11.75
N THR A 87 -9.50 -5.16 -12.67
CA THR A 87 -9.52 -6.17 -13.73
C THR A 87 -8.98 -5.53 -14.99
N ARG A 88 -7.91 -6.11 -15.53
CA ARG A 88 -7.28 -5.66 -16.77
C ARG A 88 -8.10 -6.12 -17.98
N ASP A 89 -7.83 -5.52 -19.14
CA ASP A 89 -8.56 -5.86 -20.37
C ASP A 89 -8.41 -7.34 -20.76
N ASP A 90 -7.30 -7.97 -20.36
CA ASP A 90 -7.07 -9.40 -20.61
C ASP A 90 -7.75 -10.32 -19.57
N GLY A 91 -8.48 -9.76 -18.63
CA GLY A 91 -9.16 -10.50 -17.56
C GLY A 91 -8.30 -10.79 -16.34
N SER A 92 -7.01 -10.51 -16.37
CA SER A 92 -6.14 -10.65 -15.20
C SER A 92 -6.39 -9.55 -14.18
N LYS A 93 -5.97 -9.79 -12.94
CA LYS A 93 -6.19 -8.86 -11.83
C LYS A 93 -4.88 -8.26 -11.34
N GLN A 94 -4.94 -6.98 -11.02
CA GLN A 94 -3.80 -6.19 -10.59
C GLN A 94 -4.20 -5.32 -9.40
N TRP A 95 -3.28 -5.14 -8.46
CA TRP A 95 -3.48 -4.18 -7.40
C TRP A 95 -3.26 -2.75 -7.88
N ALA A 96 -4.12 -1.84 -7.41
CA ALA A 96 -3.98 -0.41 -7.60
C ALA A 96 -4.02 0.29 -6.23
N TYR A 97 -3.21 1.34 -6.08
CA TYR A 97 -3.17 2.15 -4.88
C TYR A 97 -3.65 3.57 -5.20
N LYS A 98 -4.69 4.02 -4.51
CA LYS A 98 -5.32 5.34 -4.75
C LYS A 98 -5.61 5.59 -6.23
N GLY A 99 -6.10 4.56 -6.90
CA GLY A 99 -6.43 4.62 -8.32
C GLY A 99 -5.29 4.37 -9.29
N LYS A 100 -4.06 4.18 -8.79
CA LYS A 100 -2.88 3.96 -9.63
C LYS A 100 -2.50 2.49 -9.66
N PRO A 101 -2.54 1.84 -10.82
CA PRO A 101 -2.05 0.48 -10.98
C PRO A 101 -0.59 0.35 -10.56
N ILE A 102 -0.25 -0.73 -9.91
CA ILE A 102 1.08 -0.96 -9.34
C ILE A 102 1.82 -2.03 -10.12
N TYR A 103 3.11 -1.79 -10.37
CA TYR A 103 3.98 -2.62 -11.20
C TYR A 103 5.30 -2.93 -10.51
N TYR A 104 5.96 -3.96 -11.01
CA TYR A 104 7.39 -4.23 -10.79
C TYR A 104 8.21 -3.69 -11.95
N PHE A 105 9.52 -3.64 -11.77
CA PHE A 105 10.46 -3.46 -12.88
C PHE A 105 11.31 -4.71 -13.06
N ALA A 106 11.29 -5.27 -14.25
CA ALA A 106 11.94 -6.55 -14.52
C ALA A 106 13.47 -6.53 -14.33
N MET A 107 14.09 -5.35 -14.43
CA MET A 107 15.54 -5.21 -14.25
C MET A 107 15.96 -4.98 -12.79
N ASP A 108 15.05 -4.84 -11.86
CA ASP A 108 15.36 -4.93 -10.43
C ASP A 108 15.64 -6.40 -10.11
N LYS A 109 16.86 -6.71 -9.68
CA LYS A 109 17.30 -8.10 -9.48
C LYS A 109 17.36 -8.52 -8.03
N ALA A 110 17.43 -7.58 -7.10
CA ALA A 110 17.55 -7.86 -5.68
C ALA A 110 16.66 -6.92 -4.87
N PRO A 111 16.24 -7.35 -3.66
CA PRO A 111 15.52 -6.47 -2.75
C PRO A 111 16.26 -5.14 -2.55
N GLY A 112 15.54 -4.04 -2.62
CA GLY A 112 16.10 -2.69 -2.50
C GLY A 112 16.59 -2.08 -3.81
N ASP A 113 16.65 -2.82 -4.91
CA ASP A 113 16.93 -2.24 -6.23
C ASP A 113 15.84 -1.24 -6.61
N LYS A 114 16.24 -0.13 -7.22
CA LYS A 114 15.35 0.97 -7.63
C LYS A 114 15.72 1.48 -9.02
N VAL A 115 16.16 0.58 -9.90
CA VAL A 115 16.68 0.98 -11.21
C VAL A 115 15.58 1.42 -12.18
N GLY A 116 14.33 1.20 -11.84
CA GLY A 116 13.17 1.67 -12.63
C GLY A 116 12.75 3.10 -12.35
N ASP A 117 13.19 3.70 -11.23
CA ASP A 117 12.76 5.03 -10.85
C ASP A 117 13.24 6.08 -11.86
N GLY A 118 12.31 6.89 -12.35
CA GLY A 118 12.59 7.92 -13.34
C GLY A 118 12.69 7.42 -14.77
N ARG A 119 12.51 6.14 -15.03
CA ARG A 119 12.59 5.59 -16.39
C ARG A 119 11.62 6.29 -17.34
N GLY A 120 12.14 6.78 -18.46
CA GLY A 120 11.34 7.49 -19.45
C GLY A 120 10.63 8.71 -18.89
N MET A 121 10.98 9.16 -17.70
CA MET A 121 10.32 10.25 -16.96
C MET A 121 8.83 9.98 -16.66
N VAL A 122 8.37 8.76 -16.82
CA VAL A 122 6.96 8.37 -16.60
C VAL A 122 6.79 7.23 -15.57
N TRP A 123 7.88 6.62 -15.12
CA TRP A 123 7.87 5.57 -14.11
C TRP A 123 8.48 6.08 -12.81
N HIS A 124 7.79 5.85 -11.71
CA HIS A 124 8.20 6.34 -10.39
C HIS A 124 8.01 5.27 -9.33
N ILE A 125 8.82 5.31 -8.29
CA ILE A 125 8.60 4.45 -7.13
C ILE A 125 7.24 4.77 -6.52
N ALA A 126 6.44 3.75 -6.25
CA ALA A 126 5.16 3.92 -5.58
C ALA A 126 5.39 4.32 -4.11
N LYS A 127 4.72 5.37 -3.67
CA LYS A 127 4.88 5.97 -2.35
C LYS A 127 3.54 6.18 -1.67
N LEU A 128 3.59 6.27 -0.34
CA LEU A 128 2.46 6.68 0.48
C LEU A 128 1.92 8.05 0.07
#